data_647738aa9f252a406a4b5037b050f41e
#
_entry.id   647738aa9f252a406a4b5037b050f41e
#
_cell.length_a   1.000
_cell.length_b   1.000
_cell.length_c   1.000
_cell.angle_alpha   90.00
_cell.angle_beta   90.00
_cell.angle_gamma   90.00
#
_symmetry.space_group_name_H-M   'P 1'
#
loop_
_entity.id
_entity.type
_entity.pdbx_description
1 polymer ?
#
loop_
_entity_poly.entity_id
_entity_poly.type
_entity_poly.pdbx_seq_one_letter_code
_entity_poly.pdbx_strand_id
1 'polypeptide(L)'
;MKTNAVRLLDTLGVRYELREYEVDPAALEAETVACKIGLPPEQVFKTLVARGDRNGVCLAVVPANMELDEKALARLTGDRKMELAPLKEVQPLTGYVRGGVTALACRREYPVFVDETVELFDAISVSAGARGMQIVLKPADYLAAVHGVVGDISRRKR
;
A
#
# COMPACT_ATOMS: atom_id res chain seq x y z
N MET A 1 20.01 6.52 2.78
CA MET A 1 19.47 7.21 1.59
C MET A 1 17.95 7.33 1.71
N LYS A 2 17.42 8.51 1.46
CA LYS A 2 15.95 8.73 1.54
C LYS A 2 15.29 8.42 0.21
N THR A 3 14.18 7.66 0.28
CA THR A 3 13.32 7.43 -0.88
C THR A 3 12.42 8.64 -1.15
N ASN A 4 11.78 8.66 -2.31
CA ASN A 4 10.80 9.70 -2.63
C ASN A 4 9.63 9.67 -1.66
N ALA A 5 9.20 8.48 -1.21
CA ALA A 5 8.14 8.35 -0.23
C ALA A 5 8.51 9.02 1.10
N VAL A 6 9.73 8.77 1.58
CA VAL A 6 10.23 9.40 2.83
C VAL A 6 10.36 10.91 2.66
N ARG A 7 10.85 11.37 1.53
CA ARG A 7 10.96 12.81 1.24
C ARG A 7 9.61 13.51 1.25
N LEU A 8 8.58 12.84 0.72
CA LEU A 8 7.23 13.39 0.75
C LEU A 8 6.77 13.58 2.19
N LEU A 9 6.96 12.60 3.06
CA LEU A 9 6.58 12.71 4.46
C LEU A 9 7.37 13.82 5.19
N ASP A 10 8.65 13.95 4.90
CA ASP A 10 9.47 15.04 5.45
C ASP A 10 8.92 16.41 5.02
N THR A 11 8.58 16.56 3.76
CA THR A 11 7.99 17.79 3.20
C THR A 11 6.66 18.13 3.89
N LEU A 12 5.85 17.11 4.19
CA LEU A 12 4.57 17.29 4.86
C LEU A 12 4.68 17.46 6.37
N GLY A 13 5.87 17.33 6.93
CA GLY A 13 6.08 17.42 8.37
C GLY A 13 5.52 16.25 9.16
N VAL A 14 5.36 15.11 8.55
CA VAL A 14 4.80 13.90 9.16
C VAL A 14 5.87 13.17 9.98
N ARG A 15 5.51 12.75 11.18
CA ARG A 15 6.37 11.89 12.01
C ARG A 15 6.23 10.45 11.57
N TYR A 16 7.37 9.77 11.45
CA TYR A 16 7.42 8.37 11.07
C TYR A 16 8.65 7.70 11.67
N GLU A 17 8.61 6.37 11.70
CA GLU A 17 9.73 5.52 12.06
C GLU A 17 10.08 4.68 10.85
N LEU A 18 11.38 4.50 10.57
CA LEU A 18 11.84 3.58 9.53
C LEU A 18 12.23 2.25 10.18
N ARG A 19 11.81 1.16 9.58
CA ARG A 19 12.23 -0.19 9.95
C ARG A 19 12.88 -0.85 8.75
N GLU A 20 14.16 -1.16 8.89
CA GLU A 20 14.90 -1.86 7.86
C GLU A 20 14.85 -3.36 8.13
N TYR A 21 14.92 -4.15 7.06
CA TYR A 21 14.95 -5.60 7.14
C TYR A 21 15.79 -6.17 6.00
N GLU A 22 16.31 -7.38 6.20
CA GLU A 22 17.07 -8.07 5.17
C GLU A 22 16.12 -8.60 4.10
N VAL A 23 16.42 -8.27 2.84
CA VAL A 23 15.60 -8.66 1.70
C VAL A 23 15.93 -10.09 1.28
N ASP A 24 14.91 -10.92 1.14
CA ASP A 24 14.99 -12.21 0.49
C ASP A 24 14.21 -12.11 -0.83
N PRO A 25 14.88 -12.10 -1.99
CA PRO A 25 14.20 -11.97 -3.28
C PRO A 25 13.20 -13.10 -3.57
N ALA A 26 13.33 -14.23 -2.89
CA ALA A 26 12.41 -15.36 -3.02
C ALA A 26 11.18 -15.24 -2.11
N ALA A 27 11.17 -14.27 -1.17
CA ALA A 27 10.10 -14.11 -0.19
C ALA A 27 9.79 -12.62 0.03
N LEU A 28 9.13 -12.03 -0.97
CA LEU A 28 8.80 -10.60 -0.98
C LEU A 28 7.41 -10.30 -0.40
N GLU A 29 6.67 -11.31 -0.01
CA GLU A 29 5.30 -11.17 0.49
C GLU A 29 5.25 -10.27 1.74
N ALA A 30 4.19 -9.48 1.83
CA ALA A 30 4.02 -8.54 2.94
C ALA A 30 3.92 -9.24 4.30
N GLU A 31 3.40 -10.47 4.35
CA GLU A 31 3.37 -11.26 5.58
C GLU A 31 4.78 -11.61 6.07
N THR A 32 5.69 -11.96 5.16
CA THR A 32 7.09 -12.20 5.48
C THR A 32 7.75 -10.93 6.00
N VAL A 33 7.48 -9.79 5.35
CA VAL A 33 8.00 -8.49 5.79
C VAL A 33 7.51 -8.16 7.20
N ALA A 34 6.22 -8.36 7.48
CA ALA A 34 5.64 -8.13 8.80
C ALA A 34 6.40 -8.90 9.89
N CYS A 35 6.68 -10.18 9.62
CA CYS A 35 7.45 -11.02 10.54
C CYS A 35 8.84 -10.43 10.78
N LYS A 36 9.52 -10.01 9.74
CA LYS A 36 10.89 -9.46 9.84
C LYS A 36 10.97 -8.16 10.63
N ILE A 37 9.95 -7.30 10.54
CA ILE A 37 9.93 -6.02 11.26
C ILE A 37 9.25 -6.11 12.62
N GLY A 38 8.75 -7.28 12.99
CA GLY A 38 8.19 -7.52 14.31
C GLY A 38 6.80 -6.93 14.53
N LEU A 39 5.99 -6.83 13.48
CA LEU A 39 4.60 -6.36 13.56
C LEU A 39 3.62 -7.45 13.14
N PRO A 40 2.40 -7.45 13.69
CA PRO A 40 1.36 -8.35 13.20
C PRO A 40 1.06 -8.06 11.72
N PRO A 41 0.78 -9.09 10.89
CA PRO A 41 0.49 -8.87 9.48
C PRO A 41 -0.74 -7.99 9.22
N GLU A 42 -1.72 -7.98 10.12
CA GLU A 42 -2.90 -7.11 10.00
C GLU A 42 -2.58 -5.62 10.15
N GLN A 43 -1.42 -5.29 10.72
CA GLN A 43 -0.96 -3.92 10.93
C GLN A 43 -0.02 -3.43 9.82
N VAL A 44 0.41 -4.33 8.96
CA VAL A 44 1.26 -4.05 7.80
C VAL A 44 0.38 -4.02 6.56
N PHE A 45 0.36 -2.88 5.87
CA PHE A 45 -0.50 -2.69 4.71
C PHE A 45 0.32 -2.73 3.43
N LYS A 46 -0.13 -3.51 2.47
CA LYS A 46 0.47 -3.64 1.15
C LYS A 46 -0.32 -2.83 0.14
N THR A 47 0.37 -2.26 -0.84
CA THR A 47 -0.22 -1.47 -1.92
C THR A 47 -0.31 -2.30 -3.17
N LEU A 48 -1.50 -2.42 -3.72
CA LEU A 48 -1.78 -3.17 -4.94
C LEU A 48 -2.23 -2.20 -6.03
N VAL A 49 -1.78 -2.45 -7.26
CA VAL A 49 -2.20 -1.67 -8.42
C VAL A 49 -3.38 -2.39 -9.07
N ALA A 50 -4.49 -1.69 -9.22
CA ALA A 50 -5.70 -2.24 -9.81
C ALA A 50 -6.19 -1.37 -10.95
N ARG A 51 -6.96 -1.96 -11.86
CA ARG A 51 -7.53 -1.24 -12.99
C ARG A 51 -9.02 -1.53 -13.09
N GLY A 52 -9.82 -0.48 -13.05
CA GLY A 52 -11.25 -0.54 -13.29
C GLY A 52 -11.57 -0.38 -14.77
N ASP A 53 -12.69 -0.97 -15.20
CA ASP A 53 -13.10 -0.91 -16.60
C ASP A 53 -13.61 0.45 -17.04
N ARG A 54 -13.95 1.33 -16.10
CA ARG A 54 -14.46 2.68 -16.38
C ARG A 54 -13.51 3.79 -15.95
N ASN A 55 -12.96 3.68 -14.73
CA ASN A 55 -12.19 4.76 -14.11
C ASN A 55 -10.68 4.54 -14.17
N GLY A 56 -10.21 3.44 -14.75
CA GLY A 56 -8.80 3.21 -14.97
C GLY A 56 -8.05 2.76 -13.71
N VAL A 57 -6.80 3.16 -13.64
CA VAL A 57 -5.87 2.71 -12.58
C VAL A 57 -6.17 3.37 -11.25
N CYS A 58 -6.16 2.57 -10.19
CA CYS A 58 -6.18 3.04 -8.81
C CYS A 58 -5.23 2.19 -7.97
N LEU A 59 -4.97 2.65 -6.76
CA LEU A 59 -4.16 1.91 -5.79
C LEU A 59 -5.07 1.44 -4.67
N ALA A 60 -4.91 0.17 -4.28
CA ALA A 60 -5.66 -0.44 -3.19
C ALA A 60 -4.70 -0.88 -2.11
N VAL A 61 -4.94 -0.43 -0.88
CA VAL A 61 -4.08 -0.67 0.27
C VAL A 61 -4.82 -1.55 1.26
N VAL A 62 -4.32 -2.76 1.46
CA VAL A 62 -4.99 -3.78 2.28
C VAL A 62 -4.00 -4.43 3.24
N PRO A 63 -4.49 -5.05 4.35
CA PRO A 63 -3.60 -5.76 5.27
C PRO A 63 -2.80 -6.87 4.60
N ALA A 64 -1.59 -7.10 5.11
CA ALA A 64 -0.66 -8.09 4.55
C ALA A 64 -1.24 -9.50 4.49
N ASN A 65 -2.06 -9.87 5.47
CA ASN A 65 -2.67 -11.20 5.57
C ASN A 65 -4.04 -11.32 4.89
N MET A 66 -4.43 -10.29 4.19
CA MET A 66 -5.71 -10.26 3.45
C MET A 66 -5.45 -10.15 1.96
N GLU A 67 -6.48 -10.31 1.16
CA GLU A 67 -6.42 -10.02 -0.27
C GLU A 67 -7.46 -8.98 -0.65
N LEU A 68 -7.28 -8.36 -1.79
CA LEU A 68 -8.22 -7.37 -2.30
C LEU A 68 -9.55 -8.06 -2.65
N ASP A 69 -10.64 -7.47 -2.18
CA ASP A 69 -11.99 -7.80 -2.66
C ASP A 69 -12.28 -6.93 -3.88
N GLU A 70 -12.05 -7.47 -5.05
CA GLU A 70 -12.15 -6.73 -6.31
C GLU A 70 -13.56 -6.21 -6.57
N LYS A 71 -14.58 -7.00 -6.21
CA LYS A 71 -15.98 -6.58 -6.37
C LYS A 71 -16.32 -5.42 -5.43
N ALA A 72 -15.84 -5.47 -4.19
CA ALA A 72 -16.04 -4.39 -3.23
C ALA A 72 -15.37 -3.10 -3.70
N LEU A 73 -14.15 -3.21 -4.19
CA LEU A 73 -13.43 -2.04 -4.73
C LEU A 73 -14.15 -1.47 -5.96
N ALA A 74 -14.64 -2.32 -6.86
CA ALA A 74 -15.39 -1.87 -8.04
C ALA A 74 -16.64 -1.09 -7.64
N ARG A 75 -17.36 -1.55 -6.61
CA ARG A 75 -18.52 -0.80 -6.10
C ARG A 75 -18.13 0.56 -5.55
N LEU A 76 -17.02 0.63 -4.85
CA LEU A 76 -16.55 1.89 -4.24
C LEU A 76 -16.10 2.90 -5.30
N THR A 77 -15.47 2.45 -6.37
CA THR A 77 -14.98 3.32 -7.45
C THR A 77 -16.04 3.65 -8.51
N GLY A 78 -17.15 2.91 -8.54
CA GLY A 78 -18.14 3.04 -9.59
C GLY A 78 -17.82 2.27 -10.86
N ASP A 79 -16.86 1.38 -10.81
CA ASP A 79 -16.54 0.47 -11.91
C ASP A 79 -17.46 -0.75 -11.90
N ARG A 80 -17.63 -1.38 -13.04
CA ARG A 80 -18.33 -2.66 -13.14
C ARG A 80 -17.40 -3.80 -12.76
N LYS A 81 -16.16 -3.71 -13.20
CA LYS A 81 -15.15 -4.76 -13.04
C LYS A 81 -13.84 -4.13 -12.62
N MET A 82 -13.17 -4.79 -11.68
CA MET A 82 -11.87 -4.39 -11.17
C MET A 82 -10.93 -5.58 -11.25
N GLU A 83 -9.72 -5.37 -11.75
CA GLU A 83 -8.68 -6.41 -11.84
C GLU A 83 -7.36 -5.88 -11.31
N LEU A 84 -6.55 -6.75 -10.72
CA LEU A 84 -5.18 -6.40 -10.41
C LEU A 84 -4.42 -6.20 -11.73
N ALA A 85 -3.60 -5.16 -11.78
CA ALA A 85 -2.73 -4.93 -12.94
C ALA A 85 -1.70 -6.05 -13.05
N PRO A 86 -1.35 -6.47 -14.28
CA PRO A 86 -0.26 -7.44 -14.46
C PRO A 86 1.03 -6.93 -13.82
N LEU A 87 1.81 -7.85 -13.26
CA LEU A 87 3.05 -7.49 -12.56
C LEU A 87 3.99 -6.62 -13.42
N LYS A 88 4.08 -6.89 -14.72
CA LYS A 88 4.94 -6.14 -15.66
C LYS A 88 4.55 -4.67 -15.79
N GLU A 89 3.32 -4.30 -15.44
CA GLU A 89 2.83 -2.91 -15.52
C GLU A 89 3.06 -2.13 -14.24
N VAL A 90 3.38 -2.78 -13.12
CA VAL A 90 3.48 -2.13 -11.82
C VAL A 90 4.56 -1.05 -11.81
N GLN A 91 5.76 -1.37 -12.27
CA GLN A 91 6.87 -0.40 -12.28
C GLN A 91 6.62 0.77 -13.23
N PRO A 92 6.19 0.56 -14.48
CA PRO A 92 5.86 1.68 -15.37
C PRO A 92 4.78 2.61 -14.80
N LEU A 93 3.78 2.06 -14.10
CA LEU A 93 2.69 2.85 -13.55
C LEU A 93 3.08 3.61 -12.28
N THR A 94 3.84 3.00 -11.38
CA THR A 94 4.09 3.56 -10.05
C THR A 94 5.49 4.14 -9.87
N GLY A 95 6.47 3.66 -10.65
CA GLY A 95 7.88 3.95 -10.42
C GLY A 95 8.54 3.05 -9.39
N TYR A 96 7.81 2.10 -8.80
CA TYR A 96 8.30 1.18 -7.79
C TYR A 96 8.28 -0.26 -8.27
N VAL A 97 9.16 -1.09 -7.72
CA VAL A 97 9.24 -2.51 -8.04
C VAL A 97 8.46 -3.34 -7.02
N ARG A 98 8.10 -4.56 -7.40
CA ARG A 98 7.46 -5.54 -6.51
C ARG A 98 8.26 -5.68 -5.21
N GLY A 99 7.57 -5.65 -4.08
CA GLY A 99 8.19 -5.68 -2.75
C GLY A 99 8.54 -4.29 -2.21
N GLY A 100 8.47 -3.25 -3.05
CA GLY A 100 8.70 -1.87 -2.67
C GLY A 100 7.63 -0.90 -3.13
N VAL A 101 6.47 -1.40 -3.54
CA VAL A 101 5.37 -0.55 -4.02
C VAL A 101 4.72 0.17 -2.85
N THR A 102 4.48 1.47 -3.02
CA THR A 102 3.77 2.30 -2.05
C THR A 102 2.90 3.32 -2.77
N ALA A 103 1.86 3.79 -2.09
CA ALA A 103 1.02 4.87 -2.61
C ALA A 103 1.67 6.25 -2.43
N LEU A 104 2.71 6.34 -1.60
CA LEU A 104 3.42 7.60 -1.34
C LEU A 104 4.33 7.97 -2.51
N ALA A 105 4.16 9.16 -3.05
CA ALA A 105 5.04 9.70 -4.09
C ALA A 105 5.17 8.81 -5.34
N CYS A 106 4.06 8.25 -5.81
CA CYS A 106 4.02 7.54 -7.07
C CYS A 106 4.38 8.45 -8.25
N ARG A 107 4.85 7.86 -9.33
CA ARG A 107 5.20 8.57 -10.56
C ARG A 107 4.05 9.45 -11.07
N ARG A 108 2.81 9.00 -10.88
CA ARG A 108 1.59 9.74 -11.19
C ARG A 108 0.66 9.69 -10.00
N GLU A 109 -0.21 10.67 -9.87
CA GLU A 109 -1.28 10.60 -8.88
C GLU A 109 -2.37 9.65 -9.36
N TYR A 110 -2.68 8.67 -8.51
CA TYR A 110 -3.79 7.75 -8.71
C TYR A 110 -4.75 7.88 -7.54
N PRO A 111 -6.04 7.61 -7.73
CA PRO A 111 -6.94 7.45 -6.59
C PRO A 111 -6.42 6.32 -5.69
N VAL A 112 -6.45 6.54 -4.38
CA VAL A 112 -5.99 5.58 -3.38
C VAL A 112 -7.16 5.19 -2.49
N PHE A 113 -7.39 3.89 -2.40
CA PHE A 113 -8.43 3.31 -1.55
C PHE A 113 -7.76 2.45 -0.49
N VAL A 114 -8.11 2.67 0.77
CA VAL A 114 -7.46 2.01 1.90
C VAL A 114 -8.50 1.23 2.68
N ASP A 115 -8.19 -0.03 2.99
CA ASP A 115 -9.10 -0.85 3.77
C ASP A 115 -9.43 -0.21 5.11
N GLU A 116 -10.68 -0.27 5.52
CA GLU A 116 -11.16 0.40 6.74
C GLU A 116 -10.48 -0.06 8.02
N THR A 117 -9.87 -1.25 8.02
CA THR A 117 -9.11 -1.75 9.17
C THR A 117 -7.94 -0.85 9.55
N VAL A 118 -7.50 0.03 8.64
CA VAL A 118 -6.44 1.00 8.93
C VAL A 118 -6.76 1.84 10.17
N GLU A 119 -8.03 2.10 10.41
CA GLU A 119 -8.49 2.93 11.52
C GLU A 119 -8.47 2.22 12.87
N LEU A 120 -8.19 0.91 12.90
CA LEU A 120 -8.12 0.13 14.13
C LEU A 120 -6.79 0.28 14.90
N PHE A 121 -5.79 0.90 14.29
CA PHE A 121 -4.43 0.94 14.83
C PHE A 121 -4.00 2.36 15.17
N ASP A 122 -3.13 2.47 16.18
CA ASP A 122 -2.46 3.75 16.49
C ASP A 122 -1.34 4.04 15.49
N ALA A 123 -0.76 3.00 14.91
CA ALA A 123 0.26 3.10 13.88
C ALA A 123 0.13 1.93 12.90
N ILE A 124 0.47 2.18 11.65
CA ILE A 124 0.51 1.15 10.60
C ILE A 124 1.87 1.17 9.93
N SER A 125 2.20 0.08 9.24
CA SER A 125 3.42 -0.01 8.45
C SER A 125 3.07 -0.10 6.97
N VAL A 126 3.79 0.65 6.14
CA VAL A 126 3.69 0.61 4.67
C VAL A 126 5.08 0.59 4.08
N SER A 127 5.21 0.15 2.83
CA SER A 127 6.50 0.20 2.13
C SER A 127 7.02 1.64 2.03
N ALA A 128 8.32 1.79 2.19
CA ALA A 128 9.01 3.07 2.02
C ALA A 128 9.36 3.39 0.56
N GLY A 129 8.93 2.55 -0.39
CA GLY A 129 9.27 2.73 -1.80
C GLY A 129 10.56 2.02 -2.22
N ALA A 130 11.06 1.14 -1.40
CA ALA A 130 12.21 0.30 -1.69
C ALA A 130 12.08 -1.01 -0.92
N ARG A 131 12.62 -2.09 -1.48
CA ARG A 131 12.75 -3.36 -0.75
C ARG A 131 13.66 -3.13 0.45
N GLY A 132 13.34 -3.76 1.57
CA GLY A 132 14.17 -3.70 2.77
C GLY A 132 13.85 -2.54 3.71
N MET A 133 12.83 -1.76 3.43
CA MET A 133 12.50 -0.60 4.25
C MET A 133 10.98 -0.40 4.35
N GLN A 134 10.50 -0.30 5.58
CA GLN A 134 9.11 0.03 5.88
C GLN A 134 9.04 1.35 6.66
N ILE A 135 7.93 2.04 6.48
CA ILE A 135 7.60 3.26 7.23
C ILE A 135 6.50 2.91 8.21
N VAL A 136 6.68 3.27 9.48
CA VAL A 136 5.63 3.16 10.51
C VAL A 136 5.17 4.57 10.83
N LEU A 137 3.86 4.81 10.70
CA LEU A 137 3.29 6.14 10.89
C LEU A 137 1.84 6.04 11.34
N LYS A 138 1.28 7.17 11.76
CA LYS A 138 -0.13 7.23 12.15
C LYS A 138 -1.05 7.07 10.95
N PRO A 139 -2.13 6.30 11.06
CA PRO A 139 -3.08 6.14 9.95
C PRO A 139 -3.63 7.45 9.40
N ALA A 140 -3.97 8.41 10.27
CA ALA A 140 -4.49 9.70 9.83
C ALA A 140 -3.48 10.45 8.96
N ASP A 141 -2.20 10.40 9.31
CA ASP A 141 -1.13 11.05 8.54
C ASP A 141 -0.95 10.37 7.19
N TYR A 142 -1.00 9.03 7.18
CA TYR A 142 -0.91 8.27 5.94
C TYR A 142 -2.07 8.61 5.00
N LEU A 143 -3.31 8.55 5.51
CA LEU A 143 -4.50 8.86 4.73
C LEU A 143 -4.45 10.27 4.14
N ALA A 144 -3.98 11.25 4.92
CA ALA A 144 -3.81 12.62 4.42
C ALA A 144 -2.74 12.70 3.34
N ALA A 145 -1.61 12.02 3.53
CA ALA A 145 -0.49 12.07 2.58
C ALA A 145 -0.83 11.46 1.22
N VAL A 146 -1.69 10.45 1.16
CA VAL A 146 -2.07 9.77 -0.08
C VAL A 146 -3.46 10.18 -0.58
N HIS A 147 -4.15 11.07 0.13
CA HIS A 147 -5.55 11.42 -0.15
C HIS A 147 -6.43 10.16 -0.22
N GLY A 148 -6.24 9.26 0.76
CA GLY A 148 -6.87 7.96 0.78
C GLY A 148 -8.36 8.02 1.09
N VAL A 149 -9.12 7.20 0.39
CA VAL A 149 -10.54 6.97 0.64
C VAL A 149 -10.67 5.62 1.34
N VAL A 150 -11.29 5.61 2.51
CA VAL A 150 -11.45 4.41 3.33
C VAL A 150 -12.70 3.64 2.91
N GLY A 151 -12.57 2.32 2.82
CA GLY A 151 -13.69 1.44 2.51
C GLY A 151 -13.41 -0.01 2.89
N ASP A 152 -14.44 -0.82 2.90
CA ASP A 152 -14.33 -2.27 3.16
C ASP A 152 -13.96 -2.98 1.86
N ILE A 153 -12.66 -3.11 1.61
CA ILE A 153 -12.12 -3.59 0.32
C ILE A 153 -11.24 -4.82 0.44
N SER A 154 -11.12 -5.42 1.61
CA SER A 154 -10.31 -6.62 1.79
C SER A 154 -11.17 -7.83 2.14
N ARG A 155 -10.63 -9.01 1.90
CA ARG A 155 -11.24 -10.28 2.29
C ARG A 155 -10.16 -11.26 2.72
N ARG A 156 -10.56 -12.31 3.43
CA ARG A 156 -9.63 -13.37 3.81
C ARG A 156 -9.09 -14.06 2.57
N LYS A 157 -7.83 -14.44 2.62
CA LYS A 157 -7.21 -15.23 1.55
C LYS A 157 -7.89 -16.59 1.43
N ARG A 158 -8.11 -17.00 0.20
CA ARG A 158 -8.69 -18.31 -0.12
C ARG A 158 -7.63 -19.39 -0.17
#